data_841e5df75af075e8e2952f56bcc91981
#
_entry.id   841e5df75af075e8e2952f56bcc91981
#
_cell.length_a   1.000
_cell.length_b   1.000
_cell.length_c   1.000
_cell.angle_alpha   90.00
_cell.angle_beta   90.00
_cell.angle_gamma   90.00
#
_symmetry.space_group_name_H-M   'P 1'
#
loop_
_entity.id
_entity.type
_entity.pdbx_description
1 polymer ?
#
loop_
_entity_poly.entity_id
_entity_poly.type
_entity_poly.pdbx_seq_one_letter_code
_entity_poly.pdbx_strand_id
1 'polypeptide(L)'
;MAQAGQGTQKRTPKTIAGKMRPAADPAHQKSLVDYQNGLKLMQEGKFEKASELFQHLVTEAAPELQERSRVYLAVCARNAKQEARTFTSSEEHYDYAISLLNTGFYDEARTQFEAILEKAPDADYALYGFAILESMTGQVEGCLEHLGKAIDINPRNRIQARTDSDFQDMADDPRFTELLYPELA
;
A
#
# COMPACT_ATOMS: atom_id res chain seq x y z
N MET A 1 47.34 -5.14 -76.91
CA MET A 1 47.34 -5.64 -75.54
C MET A 1 47.14 -4.44 -74.64
N ALA A 2 45.95 -4.25 -74.14
CA ALA A 2 45.58 -3.15 -73.26
C ALA A 2 45.01 -3.73 -71.98
N GLN A 3 45.60 -3.43 -70.84
CA GLN A 3 45.11 -3.78 -69.55
C GLN A 3 44.35 -2.60 -68.95
N ALA A 4 43.11 -2.88 -68.54
CA ALA A 4 42.21 -1.94 -67.91
C ALA A 4 42.53 -1.80 -66.43
N GLY A 5 42.74 -0.56 -65.98
CA GLY A 5 42.88 -0.20 -64.57
C GLY A 5 41.49 -0.16 -63.85
N GLN A 6 41.36 -0.95 -62.79
CA GLN A 6 40.20 -0.91 -61.92
C GLN A 6 40.36 0.23 -60.92
N GLY A 7 39.47 1.20 -60.99
CA GLY A 7 39.35 2.29 -59.99
C GLY A 7 38.57 1.81 -58.77
N THR A 8 39.25 1.76 -57.65
CA THR A 8 38.62 1.53 -56.32
C THR A 8 37.94 2.78 -55.82
N GLN A 9 36.60 2.77 -55.83
CA GLN A 9 35.80 3.84 -55.19
C GLN A 9 35.91 3.69 -53.68
N LYS A 10 36.53 4.66 -53.02
CA LYS A 10 36.48 4.86 -51.56
C LYS A 10 35.08 5.21 -51.13
N ARG A 11 34.40 4.29 -50.44
CA ARG A 11 33.13 4.59 -49.73
C ARG A 11 33.43 5.44 -48.51
N THR A 12 32.97 6.69 -48.50
CA THR A 12 32.91 7.53 -47.33
C THR A 12 31.85 6.99 -46.33
N PRO A 13 32.18 6.87 -45.03
CA PRO A 13 31.18 6.45 -44.07
C PRO A 13 30.09 7.53 -43.91
N LYS A 14 28.85 7.14 -44.11
CA LYS A 14 27.69 7.99 -43.77
C LYS A 14 27.64 8.17 -42.25
N THR A 15 27.96 9.37 -41.78
CA THR A 15 27.72 9.79 -40.40
C THR A 15 26.21 9.68 -40.14
N ILE A 16 25.82 8.78 -39.24
CA ILE A 16 24.46 8.70 -38.71
C ILE A 16 24.32 9.96 -37.84
N ALA A 17 23.72 11.01 -38.40
CA ALA A 17 23.29 12.16 -37.63
C ALA A 17 22.32 11.63 -36.56
N GLY A 18 22.78 11.58 -35.33
CA GLY A 18 21.92 11.24 -34.18
C GLY A 18 20.73 12.21 -34.21
N LYS A 19 19.51 11.65 -34.27
CA LYS A 19 18.28 12.42 -34.05
C LYS A 19 18.46 13.11 -32.70
N MET A 20 18.71 14.42 -32.69
CA MET A 20 18.56 15.24 -31.49
C MET A 20 17.15 14.92 -30.92
N ARG A 21 17.11 14.42 -29.71
CA ARG A 21 15.85 14.35 -28.96
C ARG A 21 15.28 15.76 -28.95
N PRO A 22 14.02 15.95 -29.36
CA PRO A 22 13.39 17.26 -29.23
C PRO A 22 13.51 17.68 -27.76
N ALA A 23 13.88 18.95 -27.54
CA ALA A 23 13.91 19.52 -26.20
C ALA A 23 12.57 19.21 -25.53
N ALA A 24 12.63 18.65 -24.33
CA ALA A 24 11.41 18.25 -23.62
C ALA A 24 10.51 19.49 -23.51
N ASP A 25 9.27 19.35 -23.96
CA ASP A 25 8.27 20.41 -23.89
C ASP A 25 8.19 20.91 -22.43
N PRO A 26 8.37 22.23 -22.19
CA PRO A 26 8.29 22.79 -20.84
C PRO A 26 6.99 22.41 -20.09
N ALA A 27 5.88 22.31 -20.82
CA ALA A 27 4.59 21.87 -20.26
C ALA A 27 4.65 20.41 -19.80
N HIS A 28 5.27 19.53 -20.58
CA HIS A 28 5.47 18.14 -20.21
C HIS A 28 6.41 17.98 -18.99
N GLN A 29 7.48 18.78 -18.92
CA GLN A 29 8.37 18.79 -17.76
C GLN A 29 7.64 19.23 -16.48
N LYS A 30 6.81 20.28 -16.57
CA LYS A 30 5.99 20.72 -15.44
C LYS A 30 5.06 19.61 -14.97
N SER A 31 4.36 18.95 -15.91
CA SER A 31 3.46 17.85 -15.58
C SER A 31 4.18 16.68 -14.89
N LEU A 32 5.43 16.37 -15.27
CA LEU A 32 6.25 15.37 -14.58
C LEU A 32 6.60 15.77 -13.15
N VAL A 33 6.94 17.04 -12.92
CA VAL A 33 7.23 17.58 -11.58
C VAL A 33 5.97 17.54 -10.71
N ASP A 34 4.82 17.96 -11.24
CA ASP A 34 3.54 17.93 -10.52
C ASP A 34 3.13 16.48 -10.18
N TYR A 35 3.38 15.54 -11.07
CA TYR A 35 3.15 14.11 -10.82
C TYR A 35 4.04 13.58 -9.68
N GLN A 36 5.34 13.92 -9.67
CA GLN A 36 6.25 13.53 -8.60
C GLN A 36 5.85 14.15 -7.24
N ASN A 37 5.44 15.41 -7.25
CA ASN A 37 4.95 16.09 -6.07
C ASN A 37 3.66 15.44 -5.53
N GLY A 38 2.75 15.05 -6.43
CA GLY A 38 1.55 14.31 -6.05
C GLY A 38 1.88 13.00 -5.34
N LEU A 39 2.81 12.21 -5.89
CA LEU A 39 3.26 10.96 -5.24
C LEU A 39 3.89 11.22 -3.87
N LYS A 40 4.71 12.26 -3.74
CA LYS A 40 5.32 12.63 -2.47
C LYS A 40 4.27 13.02 -1.43
N LEU A 41 3.27 13.81 -1.83
CA LEU A 41 2.15 14.17 -0.93
C LEU A 41 1.35 12.95 -0.46
N MET A 42 1.16 11.95 -1.34
CA MET A 42 0.54 10.69 -0.95
C MET A 42 1.37 9.93 0.11
N GLN A 43 2.70 9.88 -0.07
CA GLN A 43 3.61 9.26 0.91
C GLN A 43 3.60 9.99 2.27
N GLU A 44 3.31 11.29 2.25
CA GLU A 44 3.16 12.12 3.46
C GLU A 44 1.74 12.06 4.06
N GLY A 45 0.83 11.25 3.51
CA GLY A 45 -0.57 11.17 3.95
C GLY A 45 -1.44 12.37 3.56
N LYS A 46 -0.94 13.31 2.77
CA LYS A 46 -1.66 14.54 2.39
C LYS A 46 -2.53 14.33 1.15
N PHE A 47 -3.52 13.45 1.27
CA PHE A 47 -4.32 12.96 0.13
C PHE A 47 -5.17 14.03 -0.54
N GLU A 48 -5.69 15.03 0.20
CA GLU A 48 -6.44 16.14 -0.40
C GLU A 48 -5.57 16.95 -1.36
N LYS A 49 -4.36 17.35 -0.92
CA LYS A 49 -3.44 18.12 -1.75
C LYS A 49 -2.90 17.32 -2.93
N ALA A 50 -2.65 16.01 -2.73
CA ALA A 50 -2.28 15.11 -3.82
C ALA A 50 -3.39 14.99 -4.86
N SER A 51 -4.66 14.92 -4.41
CA SER A 51 -5.85 14.86 -5.26
C SER A 51 -5.95 16.09 -6.18
N GLU A 52 -5.71 17.29 -5.67
CA GLU A 52 -5.71 18.53 -6.47
C GLU A 52 -4.69 18.47 -7.62
N LEU A 53 -3.45 18.00 -7.33
CA LEU A 53 -2.42 17.86 -8.36
C LEU A 53 -2.80 16.81 -9.41
N PHE A 54 -3.27 15.64 -8.98
CA PHE A 54 -3.68 14.59 -9.93
C PHE A 54 -4.91 15.00 -10.74
N GLN A 55 -5.86 15.74 -10.18
CA GLN A 55 -7.00 16.27 -10.91
C GLN A 55 -6.57 17.20 -12.05
N HIS A 56 -5.61 18.08 -11.79
CA HIS A 56 -5.02 18.96 -12.81
C HIS A 56 -4.31 18.14 -13.91
N LEU A 57 -3.54 17.12 -13.52
CA LEU A 57 -2.84 16.25 -14.48
C LEU A 57 -3.77 15.42 -15.35
N VAL A 58 -4.93 14.99 -14.83
CA VAL A 58 -5.96 14.27 -15.62
C VAL A 58 -6.52 15.13 -16.74
N THR A 59 -6.55 16.46 -16.56
CA THR A 59 -7.11 17.39 -17.56
C THR A 59 -6.07 17.94 -18.53
N GLU A 60 -4.85 18.21 -18.08
CA GLU A 60 -3.89 19.03 -18.84
C GLU A 60 -2.60 18.29 -19.26
N ALA A 61 -2.29 17.12 -18.67
CA ALA A 61 -1.07 16.41 -18.99
C ALA A 61 -1.15 15.59 -20.29
N ALA A 62 -0.02 15.04 -20.73
CA ALA A 62 0.03 14.07 -21.82
C ALA A 62 -0.78 12.79 -21.48
N PRO A 63 -1.33 12.09 -22.48
CA PRO A 63 -2.24 10.94 -22.26
C PRO A 63 -1.70 9.88 -21.30
N GLU A 64 -0.40 9.58 -21.37
CA GLU A 64 0.23 8.60 -20.48
C GLU A 64 0.20 9.03 -19.00
N LEU A 65 0.39 10.32 -18.72
CA LEU A 65 0.31 10.86 -17.37
C LEU A 65 -1.15 11.01 -16.92
N GLN A 66 -2.06 11.31 -17.82
CA GLN A 66 -3.49 11.36 -17.52
C GLN A 66 -3.99 10.02 -16.99
N GLU A 67 -3.70 8.91 -17.69
CA GLU A 67 -4.13 7.57 -17.28
C GLU A 67 -3.57 7.18 -15.90
N ARG A 68 -2.28 7.41 -15.68
CA ARG A 68 -1.66 7.15 -14.39
C ARG A 68 -2.24 8.01 -13.28
N SER A 69 -2.48 9.28 -13.55
CA SER A 69 -3.04 10.23 -12.58
C SER A 69 -4.47 9.88 -12.19
N ARG A 70 -5.28 9.30 -13.08
CA ARG A 70 -6.64 8.80 -12.76
C ARG A 70 -6.61 7.73 -11.67
N VAL A 71 -5.64 6.80 -11.74
CA VAL A 71 -5.49 5.75 -10.74
C VAL A 71 -5.18 6.36 -9.38
N TYR A 72 -4.19 7.26 -9.32
CA TYR A 72 -3.82 7.91 -8.05
C TYR A 72 -4.90 8.84 -7.53
N LEU A 73 -5.64 9.52 -8.40
CA LEU A 73 -6.80 10.32 -8.01
C LEU A 73 -7.86 9.46 -7.31
N ALA A 74 -8.15 8.28 -7.84
CA ALA A 74 -9.09 7.35 -7.21
C ALA A 74 -8.59 6.89 -5.83
N VAL A 75 -7.29 6.61 -5.69
CA VAL A 75 -6.67 6.26 -4.41
C VAL A 75 -6.76 7.43 -3.42
N CYS A 76 -6.42 8.66 -3.84
CA CYS A 76 -6.54 9.84 -3.00
C CYS A 76 -7.97 10.07 -2.53
N ALA A 77 -8.95 9.95 -3.43
CA ALA A 77 -10.37 10.14 -3.09
C ALA A 77 -10.87 9.10 -2.07
N ARG A 78 -10.36 7.86 -2.15
CA ARG A 78 -10.68 6.81 -1.18
C ARG A 78 -10.09 7.13 0.20
N ASN A 79 -8.81 7.49 0.25
CA ASN A 79 -8.11 7.79 1.50
C ASN A 79 -8.64 9.08 2.15
N ALA A 80 -8.92 10.14 1.38
CA ALA A 80 -9.52 11.36 1.91
C ALA A 80 -10.91 11.12 2.53
N LYS A 81 -11.72 10.24 1.94
CA LYS A 81 -12.99 9.80 2.55
C LYS A 81 -12.78 9.04 3.84
N GLN A 82 -11.71 8.29 3.95
CA GLN A 82 -11.35 7.52 5.13
C GLN A 82 -10.87 8.43 6.28
N GLU A 83 -10.01 9.42 5.97
CA GLU A 83 -9.57 10.44 6.95
C GLU A 83 -10.71 11.33 7.44
N ALA A 84 -11.67 11.65 6.58
CA ALA A 84 -12.85 12.44 6.95
C ALA A 84 -13.89 11.64 7.77
N ARG A 85 -13.71 10.32 7.92
CA ARG A 85 -14.65 9.48 8.63
C ARG A 85 -14.47 9.64 10.13
N THR A 86 -15.46 10.24 10.79
CA THR A 86 -15.53 10.33 12.25
C THR A 86 -16.42 9.23 12.78
N PHE A 87 -15.94 8.47 13.76
CA PHE A 87 -16.70 7.42 14.42
C PHE A 87 -17.32 7.95 15.70
N THR A 88 -18.57 7.58 15.97
CA THR A 88 -19.31 8.03 17.17
C THR A 88 -18.93 7.21 18.39
N SER A 89 -18.43 5.99 18.20
CA SER A 89 -17.97 5.10 19.27
C SER A 89 -16.76 4.26 18.82
N SER A 90 -16.06 3.68 19.80
CA SER A 90 -14.97 2.72 19.53
C SER A 90 -15.49 1.43 18.89
N GLU A 91 -16.73 1.04 19.19
CA GLU A 91 -17.38 -0.10 18.58
C GLU A 91 -17.61 0.11 17.07
N GLU A 92 -18.18 1.26 16.71
CA GLU A 92 -18.37 1.63 15.29
C GLU A 92 -17.03 1.66 14.53
N HIS A 93 -15.98 2.18 15.16
CA HIS A 93 -14.64 2.20 14.57
C HIS A 93 -14.10 0.78 14.36
N TYR A 94 -14.27 -0.08 15.35
CA TYR A 94 -13.87 -1.49 15.26
C TYR A 94 -14.66 -2.25 14.19
N ASP A 95 -15.97 -2.10 14.15
CA ASP A 95 -16.82 -2.73 13.12
C ASP A 95 -16.38 -2.34 11.71
N TYR A 96 -15.98 -1.09 11.54
CA TYR A 96 -15.42 -0.62 10.27
C TYR A 96 -14.08 -1.30 9.95
N ALA A 97 -13.17 -1.41 10.92
CA ALA A 97 -11.89 -2.09 10.74
C ALA A 97 -12.10 -3.57 10.34
N ILE A 98 -13.01 -4.27 11.00
CA ILE A 98 -13.40 -5.65 10.67
C ILE A 98 -14.03 -5.74 9.27
N SER A 99 -14.86 -4.78 8.88
CA SER A 99 -15.42 -4.73 7.52
C SER A 99 -14.34 -4.62 6.44
N LEU A 100 -13.31 -3.81 6.69
CA LEU A 100 -12.14 -3.69 5.79
C LEU A 100 -11.35 -5.00 5.73
N LEU A 101 -11.10 -5.62 6.86
CA LEU A 101 -10.44 -6.92 6.96
C LEU A 101 -11.16 -7.98 6.12
N ASN A 102 -12.48 -8.12 6.33
CA ASN A 102 -13.33 -9.11 5.64
C ASN A 102 -13.45 -8.86 4.12
N THR A 103 -13.22 -7.63 3.68
CA THR A 103 -13.26 -7.26 2.26
C THR A 103 -11.88 -7.25 1.60
N GLY A 104 -10.81 -7.62 2.34
CA GLY A 104 -9.45 -7.74 1.84
C GLY A 104 -8.68 -6.41 1.72
N PHE A 105 -9.19 -5.33 2.32
CA PHE A 105 -8.49 -4.04 2.39
C PHE A 105 -7.56 -4.01 3.62
N TYR A 106 -6.53 -4.87 3.58
CA TYR A 106 -5.67 -5.15 4.73
C TYR A 106 -4.86 -3.93 5.22
N ASP A 107 -4.34 -3.12 4.31
CA ASP A 107 -3.58 -1.91 4.68
C ASP A 107 -4.46 -0.88 5.37
N GLU A 108 -5.68 -0.72 4.87
CA GLU A 108 -6.67 0.17 5.47
C GLU A 108 -7.17 -0.36 6.82
N ALA A 109 -7.41 -1.67 6.93
CA ALA A 109 -7.78 -2.30 8.20
C ALA A 109 -6.69 -2.10 9.25
N ARG A 110 -5.42 -2.30 8.88
CA ARG A 110 -4.25 -2.03 9.74
C ARG A 110 -4.28 -0.62 10.29
N THR A 111 -4.43 0.37 9.40
CA THR A 111 -4.49 1.78 9.79
C THR A 111 -5.62 2.05 10.80
N GLN A 112 -6.77 1.38 10.66
CA GLN A 112 -7.88 1.55 11.60
C GLN A 112 -7.59 0.89 12.96
N PHE A 113 -7.01 -0.31 12.99
CA PHE A 113 -6.62 -0.94 14.26
C PHE A 113 -5.57 -0.13 15.00
N GLU A 114 -4.55 0.38 14.30
CA GLU A 114 -3.54 1.28 14.87
C GLU A 114 -4.18 2.53 15.47
N ALA A 115 -5.12 3.17 14.76
CA ALA A 115 -5.82 4.37 15.25
C ALA A 115 -6.74 4.08 16.46
N ILE A 116 -7.29 2.87 16.58
CA ILE A 116 -8.03 2.45 17.77
C ILE A 116 -7.06 2.27 18.94
N LEU A 117 -5.95 1.56 18.73
CA LEU A 117 -4.96 1.26 19.77
C LEU A 117 -4.18 2.50 20.23
N GLU A 118 -4.02 3.50 19.36
CA GLU A 118 -3.45 4.81 19.76
C GLU A 118 -4.32 5.50 20.81
N LYS A 119 -5.66 5.39 20.69
CA LYS A 119 -6.61 5.99 21.63
C LYS A 119 -6.90 5.12 22.85
N ALA A 120 -6.87 3.81 22.66
CA ALA A 120 -7.18 2.80 23.67
C ALA A 120 -6.19 1.62 23.57
N PRO A 121 -4.97 1.75 24.14
CA PRO A 121 -3.93 0.72 24.04
C PRO A 121 -4.33 -0.64 24.63
N ASP A 122 -5.28 -0.64 25.58
CA ASP A 122 -5.76 -1.81 26.28
C ASP A 122 -7.08 -2.38 25.68
N ALA A 123 -7.43 -1.98 24.45
CA ALA A 123 -8.59 -2.50 23.75
C ALA A 123 -8.29 -3.94 23.26
N ASP A 124 -8.58 -4.94 24.10
CA ASP A 124 -8.31 -6.36 23.84
C ASP A 124 -8.96 -6.83 22.52
N TYR A 125 -10.16 -6.37 22.20
CA TYR A 125 -10.86 -6.66 20.97
C TYR A 125 -10.12 -6.12 19.72
N ALA A 126 -9.48 -4.95 19.82
CA ALA A 126 -8.74 -4.37 18.71
C ALA A 126 -7.39 -5.08 18.52
N LEU A 127 -6.72 -5.45 19.61
CA LEU A 127 -5.51 -6.28 19.58
C LEU A 127 -5.81 -7.65 18.96
N TYR A 128 -6.95 -8.27 19.31
CA TYR A 128 -7.38 -9.54 18.75
C TYR A 128 -7.65 -9.43 17.24
N GLY A 129 -8.40 -8.42 16.80
CA GLY A 129 -8.66 -8.17 15.37
C GLY A 129 -7.38 -7.87 14.60
N PHE A 130 -6.43 -7.16 15.21
CA PHE A 130 -5.13 -6.91 14.60
C PHE A 130 -4.30 -8.19 14.45
N ALA A 131 -4.32 -9.07 15.46
CA ALA A 131 -3.66 -10.37 15.38
C ALA A 131 -4.26 -11.25 14.24
N ILE A 132 -5.57 -11.21 14.02
CA ILE A 132 -6.22 -11.88 12.88
C ILE A 132 -5.66 -11.33 11.56
N LEU A 133 -5.63 -10.00 11.39
CA LEU A 133 -5.08 -9.35 10.20
C LEU A 133 -3.64 -9.82 9.92
N GLU A 134 -2.82 -9.91 10.97
CA GLU A 134 -1.42 -10.30 10.86
C GLU A 134 -1.26 -11.79 10.55
N SER A 135 -2.12 -12.65 11.09
CA SER A 135 -2.24 -14.06 10.70
C SER A 135 -2.52 -14.17 9.20
N MET A 136 -3.58 -13.53 8.71
CA MET A 136 -4.01 -13.57 7.31
C MET A 136 -2.98 -12.97 6.33
N THR A 137 -2.11 -12.08 6.80
CA THR A 137 -1.06 -11.44 5.99
C THR A 137 0.34 -12.03 6.19
N GLY A 138 0.44 -13.14 6.95
CA GLY A 138 1.69 -13.87 7.19
C GLY A 138 2.68 -13.14 8.09
N GLN A 139 2.23 -12.20 8.93
CA GLN A 139 3.07 -11.46 9.87
C GLN A 139 3.08 -12.15 11.23
N VAL A 140 3.74 -13.30 11.29
CA VAL A 140 3.75 -14.22 12.43
C VAL A 140 4.13 -13.54 13.74
N GLU A 141 5.20 -12.76 13.76
CA GLU A 141 5.70 -12.10 14.97
C GLU A 141 4.69 -11.10 15.54
N GLY A 142 4.10 -10.27 14.67
CA GLY A 142 3.07 -9.31 15.07
C GLY A 142 1.82 -10.02 15.62
N CYS A 143 1.37 -11.09 14.94
CA CYS A 143 0.24 -11.89 15.36
C CYS A 143 0.44 -12.44 16.78
N LEU A 144 1.60 -13.02 17.06
CA LEU A 144 1.91 -13.55 18.40
C LEU A 144 1.96 -12.44 19.46
N GLU A 145 2.55 -11.29 19.13
CA GLU A 145 2.61 -10.14 20.03
C GLU A 145 1.25 -9.58 20.38
N HIS A 146 0.43 -9.30 19.35
CA HIS A 146 -0.90 -8.70 19.55
C HIS A 146 -1.88 -9.68 20.21
N LEU A 147 -1.86 -10.95 19.80
CA LEU A 147 -2.69 -11.96 20.44
C LEU A 147 -2.27 -12.19 21.90
N GLY A 148 -0.97 -12.23 22.18
CA GLY A 148 -0.45 -12.35 23.54
C GLY A 148 -0.94 -11.21 24.43
N LYS A 149 -0.83 -9.96 23.97
CA LYS A 149 -1.37 -8.79 24.69
C LYS A 149 -2.90 -8.88 24.89
N ALA A 150 -3.62 -9.28 23.86
CA ALA A 150 -5.08 -9.45 23.95
C ALA A 150 -5.46 -10.49 25.03
N ILE A 151 -4.72 -11.59 25.12
CA ILE A 151 -4.91 -12.65 26.11
C ILE A 151 -4.56 -12.17 27.52
N ASP A 152 -3.48 -11.42 27.68
CA ASP A 152 -3.05 -10.88 28.98
C ASP A 152 -4.10 -9.93 29.56
N ILE A 153 -4.74 -9.12 28.70
CA ILE A 153 -5.80 -8.20 29.11
C ILE A 153 -7.09 -8.97 29.37
N ASN A 154 -7.47 -9.89 28.47
CA ASN A 154 -8.70 -10.67 28.56
C ASN A 154 -8.42 -12.15 28.25
N PRO A 155 -8.29 -13.01 29.29
CA PRO A 155 -8.01 -14.43 29.09
C PRO A 155 -9.03 -15.21 28.24
N ARG A 156 -10.22 -14.66 28.00
CA ARG A 156 -11.23 -15.28 27.12
C ARG A 156 -10.76 -15.31 25.67
N ASN A 157 -9.91 -14.37 25.26
CA ASN A 157 -9.34 -14.33 23.91
C ASN A 157 -8.53 -15.60 23.59
N ARG A 158 -7.88 -16.22 24.61
CA ARG A 158 -7.19 -17.51 24.44
C ARG A 158 -8.17 -18.63 24.05
N ILE A 159 -9.33 -18.68 24.72
CA ILE A 159 -10.34 -19.71 24.43
C ILE A 159 -10.93 -19.48 23.04
N GLN A 160 -11.20 -18.23 22.68
CA GLN A 160 -11.72 -17.87 21.37
C GLN A 160 -10.72 -18.26 20.27
N ALA A 161 -9.45 -17.90 20.40
CA ALA A 161 -8.43 -18.18 19.40
C ALA A 161 -8.19 -19.69 19.15
N ARG A 162 -8.47 -20.55 20.12
CA ARG A 162 -8.38 -22.03 19.96
C ARG A 162 -9.34 -22.57 18.90
N THR A 163 -10.43 -21.88 18.62
CA THR A 163 -11.49 -22.33 17.72
C THR A 163 -11.70 -21.38 16.53
N ASP A 164 -10.93 -20.32 16.48
CA ASP A 164 -11.05 -19.31 15.44
C ASP A 164 -10.27 -19.74 14.19
N SER A 165 -10.99 -19.92 13.08
CA SER A 165 -10.42 -20.36 11.80
C SER A 165 -9.48 -19.32 11.17
N ASP A 166 -9.58 -18.06 11.58
CA ASP A 166 -8.76 -16.98 11.03
C ASP A 166 -7.28 -17.06 11.45
N PHE A 167 -6.99 -17.93 12.46
CA PHE A 167 -5.63 -18.29 12.85
C PHE A 167 -5.12 -19.60 12.24
N GLN A 168 -5.80 -20.15 11.24
CA GLN A 168 -5.40 -21.43 10.64
C GLN A 168 -3.96 -21.41 10.11
N ASP A 169 -3.50 -20.29 9.57
CA ASP A 169 -2.14 -20.13 9.05
C ASP A 169 -1.07 -20.10 10.17
N MET A 170 -1.48 -19.92 11.42
CA MET A 170 -0.62 -19.95 12.60
C MET A 170 -0.54 -21.34 13.26
N ALA A 171 -1.37 -22.29 12.84
CA ALA A 171 -1.54 -23.57 13.53
C ALA A 171 -0.24 -24.41 13.62
N ASP A 172 0.65 -24.26 12.64
CA ASP A 172 1.93 -24.99 12.56
C ASP A 172 3.07 -24.30 13.35
N ASP A 173 2.86 -23.08 13.89
CA ASP A 173 3.88 -22.40 14.71
C ASP A 173 3.84 -22.91 16.16
N PRO A 174 4.94 -23.50 16.68
CA PRO A 174 4.98 -24.01 18.05
C PRO A 174 4.68 -22.93 19.10
N ARG A 175 5.09 -21.69 18.85
CA ARG A 175 4.89 -20.56 19.77
C ARG A 175 3.42 -20.18 19.87
N PHE A 176 2.66 -20.32 18.76
CA PHE A 176 1.21 -20.14 18.76
C PHE A 176 0.52 -21.22 19.61
N THR A 177 0.97 -22.48 19.46
CA THR A 177 0.48 -23.59 20.29
C THR A 177 0.78 -23.35 21.77
N GLU A 178 2.01 -22.93 22.13
CA GLU A 178 2.39 -22.61 23.50
C GLU A 178 1.55 -21.45 24.08
N LEU A 179 1.31 -20.41 23.27
CA LEU A 179 0.47 -19.27 23.67
C LEU A 179 -0.97 -19.70 23.99
N LEU A 180 -1.53 -20.61 23.18
CA LEU A 180 -2.92 -21.05 23.36
C LEU A 180 -3.09 -22.17 24.41
N TYR A 181 -2.08 -23.03 24.59
CA TYR A 181 -2.13 -24.22 25.45
C TYR A 181 -0.92 -24.26 26.39
N PRO A 182 -0.75 -23.26 27.27
CA PRO A 182 0.39 -23.21 28.20
C PRO A 182 0.45 -24.43 29.16
N GLU A 183 -0.65 -25.14 29.32
CA GLU A 183 -0.73 -26.37 30.10
C GLU A 183 -0.07 -27.59 29.43
N LEU A 184 0.30 -27.49 28.16
CA LEU A 184 0.97 -28.53 27.39
C LEU A 184 2.47 -28.27 27.19
N ALA A 185 2.99 -27.12 27.62
CA ALA A 185 4.35 -26.67 27.44
C ALA A 185 5.31 -27.20 28.53
#